data_5ecfae8f237d6ce34197ccac90ca7878
#
_entry.id   5ecfae8f237d6ce34197ccac90ca7878
#
_cell.length_a   1.000
_cell.length_b   1.000
_cell.length_c   1.000
_cell.angle_alpha   90.00
_cell.angle_beta   90.00
_cell.angle_gamma   90.00
#
_symmetry.space_group_name_H-M   'P 1'
#
loop_
_entity.id
_entity.type
_entity.pdbx_description
1 polymer ?
#
loop_
_entity_poly.entity_id
_entity_poly.type
_entity_poly.pdbx_seq_one_letter_code
_entity_poly.pdbx_strand_id
1 'polypeptide(L)'
;TNVNMVVRFQGGNNAGHTVVVNNKKIILHLLPSGILNADATCIIGPGVVVNLSVLFKEIDTLESQGFTCDHLKISDRAHLLMPYHVKIDELQELRAGAGKIGTTKNGIGPCYADKYTRIGIRVCDLRDWDVFQEKLKVVLAQKNEEIVKLFNAKPFNYDEMVATFKEYRERLLPMICDATDKINKALDAKQVVLFEGAQANMLD
;
A
#
# COMPACT_ATOMS: atom_id res chain seq x y z
N THR A 1 6.45 9.00 -24.83
CA THR A 1 7.43 7.95 -24.47
C THR A 1 6.69 6.62 -24.43
N ASN A 2 7.14 5.66 -25.25
CA ASN A 2 6.55 4.31 -25.27
C ASN A 2 7.02 3.52 -24.04
N VAL A 3 6.43 3.80 -22.87
CA VAL A 3 6.65 3.03 -21.65
C VAL A 3 5.63 1.89 -21.64
N ASN A 4 6.14 0.66 -21.54
CA ASN A 4 5.29 -0.53 -21.53
C ASN A 4 4.86 -0.92 -20.10
N MET A 5 5.68 -0.54 -19.11
CA MET A 5 5.41 -0.87 -17.71
C MET A 5 5.89 0.24 -16.78
N VAL A 6 5.09 0.60 -15.78
CA VAL A 6 5.45 1.54 -14.71
C VAL A 6 5.40 0.80 -13.38
N VAL A 7 6.51 0.81 -12.65
CA VAL A 7 6.68 0.09 -11.39
C VAL A 7 6.95 1.07 -10.27
N ARG A 8 6.02 1.20 -9.34
CA ARG A 8 6.26 1.86 -8.07
C ARG A 8 6.93 0.84 -7.15
N PHE A 9 8.21 1.05 -6.83
CA PHE A 9 9.01 0.00 -6.20
C PHE A 9 9.11 0.10 -4.67
N GLN A 10 8.82 1.26 -4.06
CA GLN A 10 8.92 1.47 -2.62
C GLN A 10 7.95 2.57 -2.12
N GLY A 11 7.93 2.82 -0.78
CA GLY A 11 7.08 3.83 -0.15
C GLY A 11 5.66 3.33 0.12
N GLY A 12 4.72 4.23 0.18
CA GLY A 12 3.30 3.97 0.40
C GLY A 12 2.48 5.19 -0.01
N ASN A 13 1.39 5.45 0.68
CA ASN A 13 0.53 6.61 0.46
C ASN A 13 0.97 7.86 1.26
N ASN A 14 2.27 8.04 1.46
CA ASN A 14 2.84 9.11 2.29
C ASN A 14 2.89 10.48 1.60
N ALA A 15 3.07 10.52 0.29
CA ALA A 15 3.14 11.75 -0.49
C ALA A 15 2.24 11.66 -1.71
N GLY A 16 1.43 12.70 -1.93
CA GLY A 16 0.65 12.85 -3.15
C GLY A 16 1.51 13.39 -4.29
N HIS A 17 1.33 12.85 -5.49
CA HIS A 17 1.87 13.41 -6.71
C HIS A 17 0.74 13.82 -7.66
N THR A 18 0.94 14.94 -8.33
CA THR A 18 -0.05 15.49 -9.23
C THR A 18 0.32 15.19 -10.68
N VAL A 19 -0.60 14.58 -11.39
CA VAL A 19 -0.50 14.34 -12.82
C VAL A 19 -1.55 15.18 -13.54
N VAL A 20 -1.18 15.77 -14.67
CA VAL A 20 -2.11 16.55 -15.51
C VAL A 20 -2.30 15.82 -16.84
N VAL A 21 -3.52 15.41 -17.12
CA VAL A 21 -3.89 14.75 -18.38
C VAL A 21 -5.17 15.39 -18.91
N ASN A 22 -5.14 15.79 -20.21
CA ASN A 22 -6.29 16.42 -20.88
C ASN A 22 -6.87 17.61 -20.07
N ASN A 23 -6.00 18.48 -19.54
CA ASN A 23 -6.33 19.61 -18.67
C ASN A 23 -7.04 19.25 -17.34
N LYS A 24 -7.12 17.97 -16.99
CA LYS A 24 -7.60 17.51 -15.68
C LYS A 24 -6.42 17.28 -14.76
N LYS A 25 -6.50 17.83 -13.54
CA LYS A 25 -5.53 17.61 -12.48
C LYS A 25 -5.97 16.42 -11.63
N ILE A 26 -5.12 15.40 -11.59
CA ILE A 26 -5.34 14.16 -10.84
C ILE A 26 -4.27 14.05 -9.76
N ILE A 27 -4.66 13.81 -8.53
CA ILE A 27 -3.74 13.62 -7.41
C ILE A 27 -3.77 12.13 -7.05
N LEU A 28 -2.59 11.48 -7.12
CA LEU A 28 -2.39 10.09 -6.77
C LEU A 28 -1.46 10.01 -5.54
N HIS A 29 -1.68 9.04 -4.66
CA HIS A 29 -0.86 8.80 -3.48
C HIS A 29 -0.19 7.43 -3.51
N LEU A 30 -0.92 6.40 -3.94
CA LEU A 30 -0.46 5.02 -3.95
C LEU A 30 -0.33 4.45 -5.36
N LEU A 31 -1.24 4.79 -6.25
CA LEU A 31 -1.21 4.33 -7.62
C LEU A 31 0.02 4.88 -8.38
N PRO A 32 0.69 4.07 -9.22
CA PRO A 32 1.73 4.55 -10.12
C PRO A 32 1.20 5.61 -11.08
N SER A 33 2.02 6.60 -11.46
CA SER A 33 1.62 7.66 -12.39
C SER A 33 1.18 7.14 -13.76
N GLY A 34 1.69 5.98 -14.18
CA GLY A 34 1.33 5.31 -15.42
C GLY A 34 -0.12 4.81 -15.48
N ILE A 35 -0.87 4.82 -14.36
CA ILE A 35 -2.26 4.33 -14.30
C ILE A 35 -3.21 5.06 -15.25
N LEU A 36 -2.86 6.27 -15.64
CA LEU A 36 -3.63 7.08 -16.58
C LEU A 36 -3.41 6.69 -18.05
N ASN A 37 -2.49 5.78 -18.32
CA ASN A 37 -2.21 5.22 -19.64
C ASN A 37 -2.60 3.74 -19.69
N ALA A 38 -3.71 3.43 -20.31
CA ALA A 38 -4.25 2.07 -20.40
C ALA A 38 -3.33 1.08 -21.17
N ASP A 39 -2.40 1.58 -21.98
CA ASP A 39 -1.46 0.75 -22.76
C ASP A 39 -0.25 0.30 -21.94
N ALA A 40 -0.05 0.86 -20.74
CA ALA A 40 1.07 0.53 -19.86
C ALA A 40 0.62 -0.33 -18.69
N THR A 41 1.28 -1.47 -18.46
CA THR A 41 1.06 -2.24 -17.22
C THR A 41 1.57 -1.45 -16.01
N CYS A 42 0.74 -1.26 -15.00
CA CYS A 42 1.11 -0.62 -13.74
C CYS A 42 1.32 -1.65 -12.65
N ILE A 43 2.45 -1.55 -11.93
CA ILE A 43 2.81 -2.48 -10.85
C ILE A 43 3.07 -1.72 -9.55
N ILE A 44 2.37 -2.12 -8.50
CA ILE A 44 2.77 -1.83 -7.11
C ILE A 44 3.71 -2.94 -6.67
N GLY A 45 4.97 -2.60 -6.50
CA GLY A 45 6.07 -3.54 -6.27
C GLY A 45 6.20 -4.04 -4.83
N PRO A 46 7.12 -5.00 -4.59
CA PRO A 46 7.26 -5.68 -3.29
C PRO A 46 7.79 -4.79 -2.16
N GLY A 47 8.40 -3.65 -2.51
CA GLY A 47 8.88 -2.68 -1.54
C GLY A 47 7.82 -1.71 -1.04
N VAL A 48 6.65 -1.66 -1.66
CA VAL A 48 5.56 -0.76 -1.27
C VAL A 48 4.80 -1.33 -0.06
N VAL A 49 4.35 -0.43 0.83
CA VAL A 49 3.36 -0.74 1.88
C VAL A 49 1.99 -0.25 1.42
N VAL A 50 1.03 -1.18 1.33
CA VAL A 50 -0.24 -0.99 0.63
C VAL A 50 -1.38 -0.78 1.61
N ASN A 51 -1.90 0.45 1.67
CA ASN A 51 -3.14 0.75 2.36
C ASN A 51 -4.33 0.48 1.42
N LEU A 52 -5.08 -0.60 1.67
CA LEU A 52 -6.18 -1.01 0.80
C LEU A 52 -7.33 -0.01 0.75
N SER A 53 -7.61 0.67 1.85
CA SER A 53 -8.64 1.73 1.89
C SER A 53 -8.28 2.89 0.95
N VAL A 54 -7.02 3.33 0.99
CA VAL A 54 -6.53 4.38 0.09
C VAL A 54 -6.49 3.91 -1.35
N LEU A 55 -5.99 2.69 -1.58
CA LEU A 55 -5.91 2.08 -2.91
C LEU A 55 -7.26 2.06 -3.61
N PHE A 56 -8.27 1.49 -2.96
CA PHE A 56 -9.59 1.36 -3.57
C PHE A 56 -10.31 2.69 -3.74
N LYS A 57 -10.10 3.64 -2.81
CA LYS A 57 -10.63 5.00 -2.97
C LYS A 57 -10.02 5.71 -4.18
N GLU A 58 -8.72 5.53 -4.44
CA GLU A 58 -8.07 6.10 -5.63
C GLU A 58 -8.60 5.45 -6.91
N ILE A 59 -8.74 4.11 -6.93
CA ILE A 59 -9.31 3.38 -8.07
C ILE A 59 -10.74 3.88 -8.34
N ASP A 60 -11.61 3.88 -7.35
CA ASP A 60 -13.01 4.33 -7.49
C ASP A 60 -13.09 5.78 -8.00
N THR A 61 -12.18 6.64 -7.53
CA THR A 61 -12.10 8.03 -7.99
C THR A 61 -11.70 8.12 -9.47
N LEU A 62 -10.73 7.33 -9.92
CA LEU A 62 -10.31 7.32 -11.32
C LEU A 62 -11.39 6.74 -12.24
N GLU A 63 -12.01 5.65 -11.83
CA GLU A 63 -13.08 5.00 -12.59
C GLU A 63 -14.30 5.92 -12.74
N SER A 64 -14.66 6.68 -11.70
CA SER A 64 -15.71 7.70 -11.79
C SER A 64 -15.40 8.84 -12.77
N GLN A 65 -14.12 9.05 -13.09
CA GLN A 65 -13.66 10.04 -14.08
C GLN A 65 -13.47 9.46 -15.48
N GLY A 66 -13.80 8.14 -15.67
CA GLY A 66 -13.73 7.44 -16.94
C GLY A 66 -12.38 6.79 -17.27
N PHE A 67 -11.47 6.67 -16.30
CA PHE A 67 -10.24 5.89 -16.47
C PHE A 67 -10.50 4.42 -16.10
N THR A 68 -9.74 3.50 -16.70
CA THR A 68 -9.72 2.09 -16.30
C THR A 68 -8.50 1.79 -15.43
N CYS A 69 -8.64 0.87 -14.47
CA CYS A 69 -7.55 0.40 -13.62
C CYS A 69 -7.26 -1.10 -13.80
N ASP A 70 -7.79 -1.76 -14.84
CA ASP A 70 -7.65 -3.20 -15.10
C ASP A 70 -6.19 -3.65 -15.32
N HIS A 71 -5.36 -2.73 -15.81
CA HIS A 71 -3.92 -2.93 -16.05
C HIS A 71 -3.07 -2.76 -14.78
N LEU A 72 -3.67 -2.49 -13.62
CA LEU A 72 -2.99 -2.45 -12.33
C LEU A 72 -2.72 -3.85 -11.81
N LYS A 73 -1.49 -4.09 -11.37
CA LYS A 73 -1.08 -5.32 -10.67
C LYS A 73 -0.34 -4.97 -9.37
N ILE A 74 -0.49 -5.85 -8.39
CA ILE A 74 0.05 -5.64 -7.04
C ILE A 74 0.89 -6.86 -6.67
N SER A 75 2.12 -6.61 -6.22
CA SER A 75 3.00 -7.67 -5.78
C SER A 75 2.41 -8.45 -4.62
N ASP A 76 2.40 -9.76 -4.75
CA ASP A 76 2.05 -10.68 -3.67
C ASP A 76 2.95 -10.54 -2.43
N ARG A 77 4.17 -10.02 -2.62
CA ARG A 77 5.16 -9.80 -1.54
C ARG A 77 5.07 -8.42 -0.90
N ALA A 78 4.24 -7.50 -1.41
CA ALA A 78 4.00 -6.21 -0.79
C ALA A 78 3.35 -6.40 0.58
N HIS A 79 3.65 -5.49 1.54
CA HIS A 79 3.06 -5.56 2.87
C HIS A 79 1.77 -4.74 2.94
N LEU A 80 0.80 -5.27 3.69
CA LEU A 80 -0.44 -4.56 3.97
C LEU A 80 -0.21 -3.53 5.08
N LEU A 81 -0.53 -2.28 4.77
CA LEU A 81 -0.60 -1.24 5.77
C LEU A 81 -1.96 -1.33 6.46
N MET A 82 -1.93 -1.80 7.70
CA MET A 82 -3.12 -2.08 8.50
C MET A 82 -3.58 -0.84 9.28
N PRO A 83 -4.86 -0.74 9.67
CA PRO A 83 -5.37 0.39 10.43
C PRO A 83 -4.61 0.67 11.75
N TYR A 84 -4.10 -0.36 12.42
CA TYR A 84 -3.30 -0.18 13.62
C TYR A 84 -1.96 0.52 13.36
N HIS A 85 -1.37 0.40 12.16
CA HIS A 85 -0.15 1.14 11.82
C HIS A 85 -0.41 2.65 11.79
N VAL A 86 -1.52 3.07 11.19
CA VAL A 86 -1.95 4.47 11.16
C VAL A 86 -2.15 4.98 12.58
N LYS A 87 -2.83 4.19 13.42
CA LYS A 87 -3.09 4.57 14.81
C LYS A 87 -1.81 4.68 15.64
N ILE A 88 -0.88 3.74 15.47
CA ILE A 88 0.41 3.75 16.18
C ILE A 88 1.24 4.97 15.76
N ASP A 89 1.32 5.30 14.46
CA ASP A 89 2.02 6.48 13.94
C ASP A 89 1.46 7.78 14.58
N GLU A 90 0.13 7.91 14.61
CA GLU A 90 -0.54 9.03 15.29
C GLU A 90 -0.19 9.12 16.78
N LEU A 91 -0.25 7.99 17.50
CA LEU A 91 0.01 7.94 18.93
C LEU A 91 1.48 8.21 19.27
N GLN A 92 2.42 7.73 18.45
CA GLN A 92 3.85 8.03 18.59
C GLN A 92 4.13 9.51 18.43
N GLU A 93 3.58 10.15 17.41
CA GLU A 93 3.72 11.59 17.18
C GLU A 93 3.10 12.42 18.32
N LEU A 94 1.94 12.00 18.84
CA LEU A 94 1.31 12.66 19.97
C LEU A 94 2.18 12.54 21.25
N ARG A 95 2.75 11.37 21.51
CA ARG A 95 3.60 11.11 22.68
C ARG A 95 4.93 11.86 22.62
N ALA A 96 5.50 12.02 21.42
CA ALA A 96 6.77 12.71 21.23
C ALA A 96 6.70 14.24 21.51
N GLY A 97 5.51 14.83 21.45
CA GLY A 97 5.31 16.25 21.79
C GLY A 97 6.22 17.19 20.98
N ALA A 98 7.12 17.90 21.66
CA ALA A 98 8.09 18.79 21.03
C ALA A 98 9.18 18.04 20.23
N GLY A 99 9.42 16.76 20.51
CA GLY A 99 10.37 15.90 19.81
C GLY A 99 9.76 15.12 18.61
N LYS A 100 8.55 15.49 18.18
CA LYS A 100 7.87 14.85 17.06
C LYS A 100 8.70 14.95 15.77
N ILE A 101 8.69 13.88 14.99
CA ILE A 101 9.35 13.81 13.67
C ILE A 101 8.59 14.65 12.64
N GLY A 102 7.27 14.81 12.82
CA GLY A 102 6.39 15.46 11.85
C GLY A 102 5.98 14.51 10.73
N THR A 103 5.68 13.25 11.08
CA THR A 103 5.23 12.25 10.10
C THR A 103 3.91 12.66 9.45
N THR A 104 3.60 12.04 8.32
CA THR A 104 2.31 12.23 7.64
C THR A 104 1.15 11.53 8.37
N LYS A 105 1.42 10.78 9.44
CA LYS A 105 0.47 9.96 10.22
C LYS A 105 -0.28 8.94 9.36
N ASN A 106 0.37 8.46 8.31
CA ASN A 106 -0.20 7.47 7.41
C ASN A 106 0.20 6.02 7.75
N GLY A 107 0.96 5.81 8.84
CA GLY A 107 1.36 4.49 9.31
C GLY A 107 2.50 3.85 8.53
N ILE A 108 3.20 4.60 7.68
CA ILE A 108 4.26 4.08 6.80
C ILE A 108 5.42 3.51 7.63
N GLY A 109 5.96 4.28 8.58
CA GLY A 109 7.05 3.85 9.45
C GLY A 109 6.73 2.60 10.26
N PRO A 110 5.62 2.55 11.02
CA PRO A 110 5.19 1.36 11.74
C PRO A 110 4.99 0.13 10.84
N CYS A 111 4.48 0.28 9.62
CA CYS A 111 4.33 -0.82 8.68
C CYS A 111 5.69 -1.36 8.19
N TYR A 112 6.65 -0.49 7.90
CA TYR A 112 8.01 -0.91 7.58
C TYR A 112 8.70 -1.56 8.78
N ALA A 113 8.48 -1.08 10.01
CA ALA A 113 8.97 -1.74 11.21
C ALA A 113 8.48 -3.19 11.28
N ASP A 114 7.20 -3.43 11.07
CA ASP A 114 6.62 -4.78 11.06
C ASP A 114 7.18 -5.65 9.93
N LYS A 115 7.44 -5.07 8.75
CA LYS A 115 8.10 -5.77 7.65
C LYS A 115 9.49 -6.26 8.05
N TYR A 116 10.32 -5.41 8.65
CA TYR A 116 11.70 -5.76 9.01
C TYR A 116 11.80 -6.62 10.26
N THR A 117 10.87 -6.51 11.19
CA THR A 117 10.72 -7.44 12.33
C THR A 117 10.05 -8.76 11.94
N ARG A 118 9.61 -8.91 10.68
CA ARG A 118 9.04 -10.12 10.09
C ARG A 118 7.70 -10.55 10.70
N ILE A 119 6.94 -9.61 11.23
CA ILE A 119 5.58 -9.85 11.73
C ILE A 119 4.49 -9.28 10.81
N GLY A 120 4.90 -8.52 9.78
CA GLY A 120 3.98 -7.87 8.85
C GLY A 120 3.16 -8.86 8.03
N ILE A 121 1.93 -8.48 7.74
CA ILE A 121 1.00 -9.22 6.89
C ILE A 121 1.24 -8.80 5.43
N ARG A 122 1.32 -9.77 4.52
CA ARG A 122 1.55 -9.51 3.09
C ARG A 122 0.27 -9.64 2.28
N VAL A 123 0.32 -9.10 1.08
CA VAL A 123 -0.76 -9.24 0.08
C VAL A 123 -1.04 -10.71 -0.23
N CYS A 124 -0.02 -11.57 -0.34
CA CYS A 124 -0.21 -13.01 -0.59
C CYS A 124 -1.00 -13.72 0.51
N ASP A 125 -0.97 -13.24 1.74
CA ASP A 125 -1.69 -13.86 2.85
C ASP A 125 -3.22 -13.81 2.63
N LEU A 126 -3.70 -12.80 1.89
CA LEU A 126 -5.12 -12.70 1.52
C LEU A 126 -5.57 -13.75 0.48
N ARG A 127 -4.66 -14.48 -0.18
CA ARG A 127 -5.03 -15.58 -1.06
C ARG A 127 -5.61 -16.76 -0.28
N ASP A 128 -5.03 -17.02 0.89
CA ASP A 128 -5.52 -18.02 1.85
C ASP A 128 -6.15 -17.30 3.04
N TRP A 129 -7.48 -17.37 3.12
CA TRP A 129 -8.25 -16.61 4.10
C TRP A 129 -7.99 -17.07 5.54
N ASP A 130 -7.79 -18.36 5.75
CA ASP A 130 -7.53 -18.92 7.07
C ASP A 130 -6.13 -18.50 7.57
N VAL A 131 -5.13 -18.56 6.69
CA VAL A 131 -3.78 -18.05 6.98
C VAL A 131 -3.79 -16.57 7.33
N PHE A 132 -4.56 -15.77 6.58
CA PHE A 132 -4.70 -14.33 6.88
C PHE A 132 -5.31 -14.11 8.27
N GLN A 133 -6.40 -14.81 8.59
CA GLN A 133 -7.09 -14.67 9.89
C GLN A 133 -6.21 -15.08 11.06
N GLU A 134 -5.47 -16.19 10.95
CA GLU A 134 -4.53 -16.63 11.97
C GLU A 134 -3.41 -15.61 12.21
N LYS A 135 -2.78 -15.12 11.15
CA LYS A 135 -1.76 -14.06 11.24
C LYS A 135 -2.32 -12.78 11.85
N LEU A 136 -3.49 -12.34 11.37
CA LEU A 136 -4.14 -11.15 11.89
C LEU A 136 -4.42 -11.28 13.38
N LYS A 137 -4.92 -12.42 13.85
CA LYS A 137 -5.21 -12.66 15.25
C LYS A 137 -3.98 -12.48 16.15
N VAL A 138 -2.85 -13.05 15.73
CA VAL A 138 -1.59 -12.96 16.48
C VAL A 138 -1.04 -11.53 16.48
N VAL A 139 -0.92 -10.93 15.29
CA VAL A 139 -0.34 -9.59 15.15
C VAL A 139 -1.22 -8.54 15.82
N LEU A 140 -2.54 -8.64 15.65
CA LEU A 140 -3.47 -7.69 16.27
C LEU A 140 -3.44 -7.74 17.79
N ALA A 141 -3.28 -8.92 18.38
CA ALA A 141 -3.13 -9.06 19.84
C ALA A 141 -1.89 -8.29 20.35
N GLN A 142 -0.75 -8.43 19.66
CA GLN A 142 0.48 -7.70 20.00
C GLN A 142 0.32 -6.17 19.83
N LYS A 143 -0.29 -5.74 18.71
CA LYS A 143 -0.51 -4.31 18.46
C LYS A 143 -1.52 -3.69 19.42
N ASN A 144 -2.56 -4.41 19.78
CA ASN A 144 -3.52 -3.96 20.79
C ASN A 144 -2.88 -3.86 22.19
N GLU A 145 -1.99 -4.79 22.53
CA GLU A 145 -1.21 -4.69 23.76
C GLU A 145 -0.34 -3.42 23.80
N GLU A 146 0.35 -3.13 22.68
CA GLU A 146 1.13 -1.88 22.52
C GLU A 146 0.23 -0.65 22.64
N ILE A 147 -0.88 -0.60 21.92
CA ILE A 147 -1.84 0.52 21.89
C ILE A 147 -2.41 0.78 23.29
N VAL A 148 -2.79 -0.26 24.01
CA VAL A 148 -3.36 -0.12 25.36
C VAL A 148 -2.31 0.23 26.40
N LYS A 149 -1.21 -0.55 26.46
CA LYS A 149 -0.22 -0.42 27.54
C LYS A 149 0.69 0.80 27.41
N LEU A 150 1.11 1.14 26.18
CA LEU A 150 2.03 2.27 25.97
C LEU A 150 1.31 3.60 25.77
N PHE A 151 0.12 3.58 25.18
CA PHE A 151 -0.56 4.79 24.77
C PHE A 151 -1.90 5.02 25.47
N ASN A 152 -2.37 4.07 26.29
CA ASN A 152 -3.67 4.12 26.97
C ASN A 152 -4.83 4.43 25.97
N ALA A 153 -4.76 3.86 24.78
CA ALA A 153 -5.72 4.07 23.71
C ALA A 153 -6.61 2.83 23.48
N LYS A 154 -7.75 3.03 22.80
CA LYS A 154 -8.71 1.96 22.54
C LYS A 154 -8.13 0.92 21.57
N PRO A 155 -8.22 -0.38 21.89
CA PRO A 155 -7.78 -1.45 20.99
C PRO A 155 -8.71 -1.58 19.78
N PHE A 156 -8.20 -2.21 18.71
CA PHE A 156 -8.99 -2.60 17.56
C PHE A 156 -9.76 -3.89 17.81
N ASN A 157 -10.95 -3.98 17.23
CA ASN A 157 -11.77 -5.20 17.25
C ASN A 157 -11.32 -6.13 16.11
N TYR A 158 -11.14 -7.42 16.43
CA TYR A 158 -10.71 -8.42 15.46
C TYR A 158 -11.77 -8.68 14.39
N ASP A 159 -13.03 -8.88 14.80
CA ASP A 159 -14.12 -9.27 13.89
C ASP A 159 -14.45 -8.15 12.90
N GLU A 160 -14.42 -6.89 13.35
CA GLU A 160 -14.57 -5.71 12.49
C GLU A 160 -13.46 -5.65 11.44
N MET A 161 -12.23 -5.94 11.84
CA MET A 161 -11.08 -5.94 10.92
C MET A 161 -11.17 -7.09 9.91
N VAL A 162 -11.54 -8.29 10.36
CA VAL A 162 -11.80 -9.44 9.48
C VAL A 162 -12.88 -9.11 8.45
N ALA A 163 -14.01 -8.54 8.88
CA ALA A 163 -15.09 -8.15 7.97
C ALA A 163 -14.62 -7.16 6.90
N THR A 164 -13.89 -6.11 7.31
CA THR A 164 -13.34 -5.09 6.40
C THR A 164 -12.38 -5.70 5.37
N PHE A 165 -11.46 -6.55 5.81
CA PHE A 165 -10.48 -7.17 4.90
C PHE A 165 -11.09 -8.24 4.00
N LYS A 166 -12.21 -8.84 4.37
CA LYS A 166 -12.97 -9.75 3.51
C LYS A 166 -13.50 -9.02 2.27
N GLU A 167 -14.04 -7.82 2.44
CA GLU A 167 -14.50 -6.99 1.32
C GLU A 167 -13.35 -6.56 0.41
N TYR A 168 -12.23 -6.12 0.99
CA TYR A 168 -11.04 -5.76 0.22
C TYR A 168 -10.45 -6.93 -0.55
N ARG A 169 -10.46 -8.13 0.03
CA ARG A 169 -9.95 -9.35 -0.59
C ARG A 169 -10.58 -9.62 -1.94
N GLU A 170 -11.90 -9.56 -2.04
CA GLU A 170 -12.63 -9.84 -3.28
C GLU A 170 -12.17 -8.94 -4.43
N ARG A 171 -11.94 -7.66 -4.14
CA ARG A 171 -11.44 -6.69 -5.12
C ARG A 171 -9.95 -6.87 -5.44
N LEU A 172 -9.18 -7.29 -4.45
CA LEU A 172 -7.72 -7.36 -4.55
C LEU A 172 -7.24 -8.61 -5.31
N LEU A 173 -7.89 -9.77 -5.11
CA LEU A 173 -7.44 -11.06 -5.64
C LEU A 173 -7.09 -11.05 -7.15
N PRO A 174 -7.89 -10.44 -8.04
CA PRO A 174 -7.58 -10.41 -9.49
C PRO A 174 -6.36 -9.53 -9.83
N MET A 175 -5.95 -8.64 -8.92
CA MET A 175 -4.81 -7.74 -9.12
C MET A 175 -3.48 -8.35 -8.65
N ILE A 176 -3.51 -9.40 -7.80
CA ILE A 176 -2.32 -9.97 -7.18
C ILE A 176 -1.48 -10.73 -8.21
N CYS A 177 -0.19 -10.43 -8.27
CA CYS A 177 0.76 -11.12 -9.14
C CYS A 177 2.13 -11.35 -8.48
N ASP A 178 2.94 -12.25 -9.05
CA ASP A 178 4.39 -12.21 -8.85
C ASP A 178 4.95 -11.06 -9.68
N ALA A 179 5.15 -9.92 -9.00
CA ALA A 179 5.68 -8.73 -9.65
C ALA A 179 7.11 -8.91 -10.14
N THR A 180 7.93 -9.68 -9.42
CA THR A 180 9.33 -9.93 -9.78
C THR A 180 9.41 -10.70 -11.10
N ASP A 181 8.63 -11.77 -11.24
CA ASP A 181 8.54 -12.55 -12.49
C ASP A 181 8.04 -11.67 -13.66
N LYS A 182 6.98 -10.88 -13.44
CA LYS A 182 6.45 -9.99 -14.48
C LYS A 182 7.45 -8.95 -14.95
N ILE A 183 8.17 -8.32 -14.02
CA ILE A 183 9.18 -7.30 -14.34
C ILE A 183 10.33 -7.94 -15.12
N ASN A 184 10.85 -9.09 -14.68
CA ASN A 184 11.94 -9.77 -15.37
C ASN A 184 11.53 -10.19 -16.80
N LYS A 185 10.34 -10.75 -16.97
CA LYS A 185 9.81 -11.08 -18.30
C LYS A 185 9.70 -9.86 -19.23
N ALA A 186 9.28 -8.71 -18.69
CA ALA A 186 9.22 -7.47 -19.46
C ALA A 186 10.61 -7.00 -19.90
N LEU A 187 11.61 -7.09 -18.99
CA LEU A 187 13.00 -6.72 -19.28
C LEU A 187 13.63 -7.69 -20.31
N ASP A 188 13.41 -8.99 -20.16
CA ASP A 188 13.89 -10.00 -21.12
C ASP A 188 13.30 -9.79 -22.52
N ALA A 189 12.02 -9.36 -22.57
CA ALA A 189 11.35 -8.97 -23.82
C ALA A 189 11.77 -7.58 -24.33
N LYS A 190 12.78 -6.93 -23.71
CA LYS A 190 13.28 -5.60 -24.05
C LYS A 190 12.21 -4.50 -24.03
N GLN A 191 11.20 -4.67 -23.21
CA GLN A 191 10.19 -3.65 -22.97
C GLN A 191 10.77 -2.48 -22.16
N VAL A 192 10.22 -1.29 -22.36
CA VAL A 192 10.61 -0.11 -21.58
C VAL A 192 9.89 -0.14 -20.24
N VAL A 193 10.65 -0.34 -19.16
CA VAL A 193 10.16 -0.36 -17.77
C VAL A 193 10.62 0.90 -17.05
N LEU A 194 9.66 1.69 -16.56
CA LEU A 194 9.89 2.86 -15.74
C LEU A 194 9.74 2.51 -14.27
N PHE A 195 10.79 2.74 -13.48
CA PHE A 195 10.73 2.62 -12.03
C PHE A 195 10.44 3.99 -11.40
N GLU A 196 9.35 4.07 -10.64
CA GLU A 196 8.87 5.28 -9.98
C GLU A 196 9.13 5.20 -8.47
N GLY A 197 9.93 6.11 -7.94
CA GLY A 197 10.12 6.29 -6.50
C GLY A 197 8.98 7.09 -5.87
N ALA A 198 8.73 6.86 -4.58
CA ALA A 198 7.65 7.54 -3.85
C ALA A 198 8.10 8.87 -3.22
N GLN A 199 9.39 9.03 -2.94
CA GLN A 199 9.96 10.23 -2.31
C GLN A 199 10.96 10.92 -3.23
N ALA A 200 11.32 12.18 -2.85
CA ALA A 200 12.42 12.90 -3.47
C ALA A 200 13.77 12.35 -2.98
N ASN A 201 14.84 12.57 -3.78
CA ASN A 201 16.19 12.04 -3.50
C ASN A 201 16.75 12.33 -2.11
N MET A 202 16.30 13.40 -1.46
CA MET A 202 16.77 13.78 -0.13
C MET A 202 16.05 13.06 1.02
N LEU A 203 15.06 12.23 0.71
CA LEU A 203 14.22 11.53 1.70
C LEU A 203 14.29 10.01 1.57
N ASP A 204 15.16 9.50 0.69
CA ASP A 204 15.30 8.07 0.44
C ASP A 204 16.48 7.48 1.21
#